data_69c1d309f00b663a4774e9265b646b60
#
_entry.id   69c1d309f00b663a4774e9265b646b60
#
_cell.length_a   1.000
_cell.length_b   1.000
_cell.length_c   1.000
_cell.angle_alpha   90.00
_cell.angle_beta   90.00
_cell.angle_gamma   90.00
#
_symmetry.space_group_name_H-M   'P 1'
#
loop_
_entity.id
_entity.type
_entity.pdbx_description
1 polymer ?
#
loop_
_entity_poly.entity_id
_entity_poly.type
_entity_poly.pdbx_seq_one_letter_code
_entity_poly.pdbx_strand_id
1 'polypeptide(L)'
;MSNYYNTILIVDDNPAILTALKICLAGVFTRIVTLSSTDRLVATMSEEQVDVVLLDMNFSLGVNTGQDGLFWLRTLKKLHPDTPVVLMTAYA
;
A
#
# COMPACT_ATOMS: atom_id res chain seq x y z
N MET A 1 -21.09 -12.26 -11.11
CA MET A 1 -20.18 -11.13 -11.35
C MET A 1 -19.90 -10.41 -10.05
N SER A 2 -18.65 -10.32 -9.70
CA SER A 2 -18.26 -9.65 -8.47
C SER A 2 -18.11 -8.15 -8.70
N ASN A 3 -18.59 -7.34 -7.75
CA ASN A 3 -18.34 -5.91 -7.73
C ASN A 3 -17.12 -5.55 -6.89
N TYR A 4 -16.42 -6.55 -6.42
CA TYR A 4 -15.25 -6.34 -5.57
C TYR A 4 -14.04 -6.04 -6.42
N TYR A 5 -13.16 -5.22 -5.91
CA TYR A 5 -11.81 -5.14 -6.43
C TYR A 5 -11.10 -6.46 -6.11
N ASN A 6 -10.18 -6.85 -6.95
CA ASN A 6 -9.50 -8.12 -6.75
C ASN A 6 -8.46 -8.05 -5.65
N THR A 7 -7.52 -7.13 -5.77
CA THR A 7 -6.34 -7.12 -4.90
C THR A 7 -6.03 -5.73 -4.42
N ILE A 8 -5.84 -5.59 -3.11
CA ILE A 8 -5.31 -4.37 -2.51
C ILE A 8 -3.96 -4.69 -1.88
N LEU A 9 -3.01 -3.78 -2.07
CA LEU A 9 -1.71 -3.84 -1.41
C LEU A 9 -1.69 -2.77 -0.33
N ILE A 10 -1.43 -3.18 0.90
CA ILE A 10 -1.36 -2.27 2.06
C ILE A 10 0.07 -2.24 2.56
N VAL A 11 0.66 -1.06 2.62
CA VAL A 11 2.05 -0.88 3.03
C VAL A 11 2.09 0.01 4.25
N ASP A 12 2.44 -0.55 5.40
CA ASP A 12 2.48 0.15 6.68
C ASP A 12 3.41 -0.62 7.61
N ASP A 13 4.27 0.08 8.32
CA ASP A 13 5.23 -0.57 9.22
C ASP A 13 4.62 -0.95 10.58
N ASN A 14 3.38 -0.58 10.83
CA ASN A 14 2.69 -0.92 12.07
C ASN A 14 1.85 -2.17 11.87
N PRO A 15 2.21 -3.31 12.48
CA PRO A 15 1.48 -4.55 12.26
C PRO A 15 0.03 -4.49 12.76
N ALA A 16 -0.25 -3.67 13.77
CA ALA A 16 -1.62 -3.53 14.26
C ALA A 16 -2.51 -2.87 13.21
N ILE A 17 -1.98 -1.88 12.51
CA ILE A 17 -2.70 -1.21 11.42
C ILE A 17 -2.96 -2.20 10.29
N LEU A 18 -1.94 -2.98 9.91
CA LEU A 18 -2.09 -3.97 8.85
C LEU A 18 -3.18 -4.98 9.19
N THR A 19 -3.18 -5.46 10.44
CA THR A 19 -4.20 -6.42 10.88
C THR A 19 -5.59 -5.81 10.85
N ALA A 20 -5.73 -4.59 11.36
CA ALA A 20 -7.03 -3.91 11.39
C ALA A 20 -7.57 -3.69 9.97
N LEU A 21 -6.71 -3.26 9.06
CA LEU A 21 -7.13 -3.01 7.69
C LEU A 21 -7.49 -4.30 6.96
N LYS A 22 -6.77 -5.38 7.22
CA LYS A 22 -7.14 -6.68 6.64
C LYS A 22 -8.55 -7.07 7.05
N ILE A 23 -8.87 -6.90 8.32
CA ILE A 23 -10.20 -7.24 8.82
C ILE A 23 -11.25 -6.34 8.19
N CYS A 24 -11.00 -5.05 8.15
CA CYS A 24 -11.96 -4.08 7.62
C CYS A 24 -12.22 -4.27 6.14
N LEU A 25 -11.22 -4.67 5.38
CA LEU A 25 -11.31 -4.73 3.92
C LEU A 25 -11.58 -6.13 3.40
N ALA A 26 -11.68 -7.12 4.28
CA ALA A 26 -11.85 -8.51 3.86
C ALA A 26 -13.13 -8.73 3.05
N GLY A 27 -14.16 -7.92 3.26
CA GLY A 27 -15.40 -8.05 2.51
C GLY A 27 -15.43 -7.23 1.23
N VAL A 28 -14.39 -6.45 0.97
CA VAL A 28 -14.35 -5.57 -0.20
C VAL A 28 -13.41 -6.11 -1.27
N PHE A 29 -12.28 -6.68 -0.86
CA PHE A 29 -11.29 -7.21 -1.78
C PHE A 29 -11.21 -8.72 -1.63
N THR A 30 -10.97 -9.39 -2.75
CA THR A 30 -10.80 -10.85 -2.73
C THR A 30 -9.42 -11.25 -2.24
N ARG A 31 -8.44 -10.37 -2.43
CA ARG A 31 -7.07 -10.64 -1.99
C ARG A 31 -6.49 -9.39 -1.36
N ILE A 32 -5.89 -9.56 -0.18
CA ILE A 32 -5.26 -8.47 0.54
C ILE A 32 -3.80 -8.85 0.78
N VAL A 33 -2.89 -8.07 0.22
CA VAL A 33 -1.46 -8.27 0.39
C VAL A 33 -0.95 -7.17 1.31
N THR A 34 -0.18 -7.53 2.31
CA THR A 34 0.36 -6.56 3.27
C THR A 34 1.87 -6.59 3.25
N LEU A 35 2.47 -5.41 3.33
CA LEU A 35 3.91 -5.25 3.46
C LEU A 35 4.20 -4.36 4.65
N SER A 36 5.13 -4.79 5.49
CA SER A 36 5.55 -4.01 6.65
C SER A 36 6.76 -3.13 6.36
N SER A 37 7.28 -3.18 5.15
CA SER A 37 8.37 -2.33 4.72
C SER A 37 8.28 -2.09 3.23
N THR A 38 9.07 -1.13 2.74
CA THR A 38 9.09 -0.81 1.30
C THR A 38 10.07 -1.67 0.51
N ASP A 39 10.78 -2.58 1.20
CA ASP A 39 11.83 -3.37 0.55
C ASP A 39 11.34 -4.20 -0.61
N ARG A 40 10.10 -4.71 -0.50
CA ARG A 40 9.54 -5.54 -1.55
C ARG A 40 8.42 -4.87 -2.32
N LEU A 41 8.32 -3.57 -2.20
CA LEU A 41 7.19 -2.85 -2.79
C LEU A 41 7.17 -2.99 -4.31
N VAL A 42 8.29 -2.69 -4.95
CA VAL A 42 8.37 -2.75 -6.41
C VAL A 42 8.21 -4.19 -6.90
N ALA A 43 8.87 -5.14 -6.23
CA ALA A 43 8.76 -6.55 -6.61
C ALA A 43 7.33 -7.06 -6.48
N THR A 44 6.66 -6.69 -5.38
CA THR A 44 5.28 -7.11 -5.16
C THR A 44 4.36 -6.54 -6.23
N MET A 45 4.54 -5.30 -6.62
CA MET A 45 3.74 -4.69 -7.68
C MET A 45 3.91 -5.41 -9.01
N SER A 46 5.11 -5.98 -9.24
CA SER A 46 5.36 -6.74 -10.47
C SER A 46 4.82 -8.17 -10.40
N GLU A 47 4.85 -8.77 -9.20
CA GLU A 47 4.44 -10.16 -9.01
C GLU A 47 2.93 -10.31 -8.87
N GLU A 48 2.27 -9.33 -8.26
CA GLU A 48 0.84 -9.35 -8.02
C GLU A 48 0.14 -8.37 -8.95
N GLN A 49 -1.05 -8.73 -9.38
CA GLN A 49 -1.89 -7.77 -10.08
C GLN A 49 -2.63 -6.93 -9.05
N VAL A 50 -2.03 -5.82 -8.69
CA VAL A 50 -2.57 -4.95 -7.65
C VAL A 50 -3.53 -3.94 -8.27
N ASP A 51 -4.72 -3.85 -7.72
CA ASP A 51 -5.75 -2.94 -8.23
C ASP A 51 -5.73 -1.60 -7.51
N VAL A 52 -5.29 -1.58 -6.26
CA VAL A 52 -5.16 -0.33 -5.51
C VAL A 52 -4.09 -0.51 -4.45
N VAL A 53 -3.35 0.56 -4.16
CA VAL A 53 -2.32 0.58 -3.13
C VAL A 53 -2.74 1.53 -2.04
N LEU A 54 -2.66 1.07 -0.80
CA LEU A 54 -2.86 1.89 0.38
C LEU A 54 -1.50 2.04 1.05
N LEU A 55 -0.95 3.24 1.00
CA LEU A 55 0.44 3.49 1.35
C LEU A 55 0.54 4.45 2.52
N ASP A 56 1.29 4.05 3.54
CA ASP A 56 1.54 4.89 4.70
C ASP A 56 2.52 6.00 4.33
N MET A 57 2.16 7.24 4.66
CA MET A 57 3.01 8.39 4.40
C MET A 57 4.20 8.47 5.35
N ASN A 58 4.10 7.85 6.51
CA ASN A 58 5.09 8.02 7.57
C ASN A 58 6.00 6.82 7.69
N PHE A 59 6.51 6.36 6.55
CA PHE A 59 7.30 5.14 6.54
C PHE A 59 8.70 5.29 7.07
N SER A 60 9.20 6.48 7.14
CA SER A 60 10.63 6.69 7.35
C SER A 60 11.07 6.77 8.79
N LEU A 61 10.31 6.36 9.74
CA LEU A 61 10.69 6.18 11.15
C LEU A 61 11.84 7.09 11.64
N GLY A 62 11.66 8.39 11.51
CA GLY A 62 12.63 9.33 12.04
C GLY A 62 13.86 9.56 11.18
N VAL A 63 13.99 8.88 10.08
CA VAL A 63 15.09 9.09 9.14
C VAL A 63 14.54 9.77 7.91
N ASN A 64 14.91 11.02 7.71
CA ASN A 64 14.45 11.77 6.57
C ASN A 64 15.41 11.58 5.41
N THR A 65 15.21 10.51 4.67
CA THR A 65 16.06 10.16 3.54
C THR A 65 15.41 10.44 2.20
N GLY A 66 14.20 11.01 2.21
CA GLY A 66 13.44 11.20 0.99
C GLY A 66 12.66 9.97 0.54
N GLN A 67 12.77 8.88 1.28
CA GLN A 67 12.05 7.65 0.96
C GLN A 67 10.80 7.52 1.81
N ASP A 68 10.04 8.59 1.86
CA ASP A 68 8.77 8.63 2.56
C ASP A 68 7.63 8.27 1.60
N GLY A 69 6.41 8.44 2.07
CA GLY A 69 5.25 8.10 1.27
C GLY A 69 5.18 8.83 -0.06
N LEU A 70 5.61 10.09 -0.10
CA LEU A 70 5.58 10.85 -1.34
C LEU A 70 6.57 10.31 -2.37
N PHE A 71 7.75 9.90 -1.91
CA PHE A 71 8.72 9.28 -2.79
C PHE A 71 8.13 8.02 -3.44
N TRP A 72 7.53 7.17 -2.62
CA TRP A 72 6.97 5.93 -3.13
C TRP A 72 5.72 6.14 -3.98
N LEU A 73 4.92 7.16 -3.64
CA LEU A 73 3.80 7.54 -4.49
C LEU A 73 4.28 7.87 -5.90
N ARG A 74 5.30 8.70 -6.00
CA ARG A 74 5.84 9.10 -7.31
C ARG A 74 6.41 7.91 -8.07
N THR A 75 7.12 7.04 -7.34
CA THR A 75 7.70 5.85 -7.93
C THR A 75 6.62 4.93 -8.50
N LEU A 76 5.58 4.69 -7.71
CA LEU A 76 4.51 3.81 -8.14
C LEU A 76 3.71 4.40 -9.29
N LYS A 77 3.46 5.71 -9.28
CA LYS A 77 2.73 6.34 -10.38
C LYS A 77 3.54 6.34 -11.66
N LYS A 78 4.85 6.33 -11.56
CA LYS A 78 5.73 6.25 -12.72
C LYS A 78 5.74 4.84 -13.30
N LEU A 79 5.81 3.83 -12.44
CA LEU A 79 5.90 2.43 -12.87
C LEU A 79 4.54 1.83 -13.20
N HIS A 80 3.50 2.26 -12.51
CA HIS A 80 2.15 1.72 -12.64
C HIS A 80 1.15 2.86 -12.67
N PRO A 81 1.11 3.63 -13.77
CA PRO A 81 0.30 4.86 -13.81
C PRO A 81 -1.19 4.61 -13.69
N ASP A 82 -1.65 3.42 -14.02
CA ASP A 82 -3.07 3.11 -13.97
C ASP A 82 -3.53 2.58 -12.61
N THR A 83 -2.61 2.34 -11.70
CA THR A 83 -2.95 1.81 -10.38
C THR A 83 -3.14 2.96 -9.40
N PRO A 84 -4.34 3.16 -8.85
CA PRO A 84 -4.54 4.22 -7.86
C PRO A 84 -3.76 3.93 -6.58
N VAL A 85 -3.17 4.97 -6.03
CA VAL A 85 -2.43 4.91 -4.78
C VAL A 85 -3.09 5.87 -3.82
N VAL A 86 -3.53 5.35 -2.67
CA VAL A 86 -4.15 6.14 -1.62
C VAL A 86 -3.14 6.28 -0.49
N LEU A 87 -2.87 7.52 -0.10
CA LEU A 87 -1.95 7.77 1.00
C LEU A 87 -2.69 7.80 2.32
N MET A 88 -2.12 7.11 3.30
CA MET A 88 -2.59 7.20 4.69
C MET A 88 -1.68 8.10 5.47
N THR A 89 -2.24 8.88 6.39
CA THR A 89 -1.46 9.72 7.28
C THR A 89 -1.95 9.54 8.70
N ALA A 90 -1.01 9.44 9.63
CA ALA A 90 -1.33 9.34 11.05
C ALA A 90 -1.76 10.69 11.62
N TYR A 91 -1.52 11.75 10.91
CA TYR A 91 -1.85 13.10 11.37
C TYR A 91 -2.91 13.69 10.46
N ALA A 92 -4.03 13.90 11.04
CA ALA A 92 -5.13 14.52 10.32
C ALA A 92 -5.04 16.04 10.41
#